data_1331fddca31d4b04799b208906aac9f1
#
_entry.id   1331fddca31d4b04799b208906aac9f1
#
_cell.length_a   1.000
_cell.length_b   1.000
_cell.length_c   1.000
_cell.angle_alpha   90.00
_cell.angle_beta   90.00
_cell.angle_gamma   90.00
#
_symmetry.space_group_name_H-M   'P 1'
#
loop_
_entity.id
_entity.type
_entity.pdbx_description
1 polymer ?
#
loop_
_entity_poly.entity_id
_entity_poly.type
_entity_poly.pdbx_seq_one_letter_code
_entity_poly.pdbx_strand_id
1 'polypeptide(L)'
;GIQNIYEATFEFDDILVMVDILNIKDNSVIINEVKSSTQVKDIYLHDASIQYYVLNGLGYDVKKVNIIHINNEYVRDEELDINQLFSVVDVTYEVKELQANIKNNLEIFRKTLAKEDEPNIDIGTHCNDPYECDAKNYCWSHIPNYSIFDISRLKSQKKFELYQNGILEFSQIKDINSFSISQQIQIESEWQNRTIINKEAIKEFVNSLSYPIYHLDFETFQQAIPEFKGVSPYSQIPFQYSLHIEHKDGRLEHKEFLAKDGVDPREEIAKRLVEDIPSNVTVLAYNMGFEKGVIRKLANLFEQYSNGLMAIHDNCKDLMIPFQNKDYYHPNMKGSYSIKYVLPSLVPEFENAYKELDLIHNGGEAMEAFANLSKIDDEELKQRYRKSLLEY
;
A
#
# COMPACT_ATOMS: atom_id res chain seq x y z
N GLY A 1 12.19 -2.47 -42.71
CA GLY A 1 11.70 -1.50 -41.75
C GLY A 1 12.02 -1.96 -40.32
N ILE A 2 11.75 -1.15 -39.33
CA ILE A 2 11.80 -1.55 -37.92
C ILE A 2 10.58 -2.43 -37.66
N GLN A 3 10.80 -3.57 -36.96
CA GLN A 3 9.75 -4.46 -36.50
C GLN A 3 9.67 -4.38 -34.98
N ASN A 4 8.47 -4.33 -34.44
CA ASN A 4 8.22 -4.40 -33.00
C ASN A 4 7.75 -5.82 -32.69
N ILE A 5 8.38 -6.45 -31.70
CA ILE A 5 8.00 -7.78 -31.19
C ILE A 5 7.69 -7.60 -29.73
N TYR A 6 6.55 -8.13 -29.29
CA TYR A 6 6.10 -8.09 -27.91
C TYR A 6 6.35 -9.45 -27.26
N GLU A 7 6.72 -9.47 -25.97
CA GLU A 7 7.04 -10.68 -25.21
C GLU A 7 8.08 -11.58 -25.92
N ALA A 8 9.08 -10.94 -26.52
CA ALA A 8 10.10 -11.64 -27.30
C ALA A 8 10.98 -12.49 -26.38
N THR A 9 10.93 -13.81 -26.56
CA THR A 9 11.60 -14.79 -25.70
C THR A 9 12.93 -15.21 -26.29
N PHE A 10 13.99 -15.16 -25.47
CA PHE A 10 15.35 -15.54 -25.83
C PHE A 10 16.00 -16.41 -24.76
N GLU A 11 16.85 -17.32 -25.16
CA GLU A 11 17.64 -18.16 -24.26
C GLU A 11 19.12 -18.08 -24.63
N PHE A 12 19.96 -17.83 -23.65
CA PHE A 12 21.41 -17.87 -23.77
C PHE A 12 22.02 -18.23 -22.42
N ASP A 13 23.03 -19.12 -22.42
CA ASP A 13 23.81 -19.48 -21.24
C ASP A 13 22.93 -20.00 -20.09
N ASP A 14 21.91 -20.83 -20.42
CA ASP A 14 20.87 -21.40 -19.53
C ASP A 14 19.96 -20.34 -18.86
N ILE A 15 19.87 -19.15 -19.46
CA ILE A 15 19.01 -18.07 -18.96
C ILE A 15 17.96 -17.76 -20.01
N LEU A 16 16.72 -17.82 -19.59
CA LEU A 16 15.54 -17.43 -20.36
C LEU A 16 15.12 -16.02 -19.99
N VAL A 17 14.91 -15.17 -20.98
CA VAL A 17 14.33 -13.81 -20.80
C VAL A 17 13.16 -13.60 -21.75
N MET A 18 12.19 -12.80 -21.31
CA MET A 18 11.11 -12.27 -22.13
C MET A 18 11.21 -10.76 -22.12
N VAL A 19 11.38 -10.17 -23.31
CA VAL A 19 11.49 -8.71 -23.48
C VAL A 19 10.12 -8.15 -23.79
N ASP A 20 9.61 -7.26 -22.95
CA ASP A 20 8.26 -6.69 -23.10
C ASP A 20 8.04 -6.11 -24.51
N ILE A 21 8.93 -5.23 -24.96
CA ILE A 21 8.89 -4.65 -26.32
C ILE A 21 10.28 -4.61 -26.92
N LEU A 22 10.51 -5.43 -27.92
CA LEU A 22 11.76 -5.44 -28.69
C LEU A 22 11.56 -4.71 -30.02
N ASN A 23 12.32 -3.64 -30.25
CA ASN A 23 12.41 -3.06 -31.59
C ASN A 23 13.62 -3.69 -32.30
N ILE A 24 13.42 -4.27 -33.46
CA ILE A 24 14.46 -4.93 -34.23
C ILE A 24 14.57 -4.38 -35.67
N LYS A 25 15.78 -4.13 -36.11
CA LYS A 25 16.12 -3.80 -37.50
C LYS A 25 17.43 -4.48 -37.86
N ASP A 26 17.34 -5.42 -38.80
CA ASP A 26 18.46 -6.32 -39.15
C ASP A 26 18.97 -7.03 -37.88
N ASN A 27 20.23 -6.84 -37.47
CA ASN A 27 20.80 -7.39 -36.26
C ASN A 27 20.82 -6.38 -35.08
N SER A 28 20.37 -5.15 -35.29
CA SER A 28 20.35 -4.12 -34.26
C SER A 28 19.04 -4.13 -33.53
N VAL A 29 19.08 -4.06 -32.18
CA VAL A 29 17.92 -4.13 -31.33
C VAL A 29 17.88 -3.00 -30.29
N ILE A 30 16.64 -2.63 -29.87
CA ILE A 30 16.38 -1.78 -28.72
C ILE A 30 15.47 -2.58 -27.77
N ILE A 31 15.90 -2.74 -26.54
CA ILE A 31 15.13 -3.36 -25.47
C ILE A 31 14.32 -2.26 -24.79
N ASN A 32 13.01 -2.47 -24.62
CA ASN A 32 12.16 -1.60 -23.83
C ASN A 32 11.45 -2.47 -22.79
N GLU A 33 11.81 -2.27 -21.54
CA GLU A 33 11.22 -2.90 -20.38
C GLU A 33 10.16 -2.00 -19.78
N VAL A 34 8.95 -2.50 -19.54
CA VAL A 34 7.79 -1.73 -19.09
C VAL A 34 7.52 -1.99 -17.60
N LYS A 35 7.38 -0.94 -16.84
CA LYS A 35 7.09 -1.02 -15.41
C LYS A 35 5.89 -0.15 -15.04
N SER A 36 4.97 -0.69 -14.25
CA SER A 36 3.83 0.05 -13.71
C SER A 36 4.21 1.06 -12.62
N SER A 37 5.48 1.18 -12.27
CA SER A 37 6.00 2.19 -11.33
C SER A 37 6.04 3.59 -11.95
N THR A 38 6.32 4.59 -11.11
CA THR A 38 6.42 6.01 -11.52
C THR A 38 7.86 6.51 -11.59
N GLN A 39 8.84 5.61 -11.43
CA GLN A 39 10.27 5.93 -11.51
C GLN A 39 11.09 4.69 -11.78
N VAL A 40 12.32 4.88 -12.28
CA VAL A 40 13.32 3.81 -12.39
C VAL A 40 13.81 3.43 -10.99
N LYS A 41 13.95 2.13 -10.72
CA LYS A 41 14.51 1.55 -9.48
C LYS A 41 15.70 0.67 -9.81
N ASP A 42 16.62 0.51 -8.87
CA ASP A 42 17.83 -0.31 -9.06
C ASP A 42 17.50 -1.74 -9.50
N ILE A 43 16.43 -2.34 -8.94
CA ILE A 43 16.00 -3.69 -9.32
C ILE A 43 15.62 -3.79 -10.82
N TYR A 44 15.08 -2.71 -11.41
CA TYR A 44 14.74 -2.69 -12.84
C TYR A 44 15.99 -2.60 -13.72
N LEU A 45 17.07 -1.96 -13.23
CA LEU A 45 18.36 -1.97 -13.91
C LEU A 45 18.96 -3.37 -13.96
N HIS A 46 18.83 -4.14 -12.86
CA HIS A 46 19.27 -5.54 -12.84
C HIS A 46 18.47 -6.42 -13.80
N ASP A 47 17.14 -6.27 -13.84
CA ASP A 47 16.24 -6.97 -14.75
C ASP A 47 16.61 -6.68 -16.22
N ALA A 48 16.68 -5.42 -16.61
CA ALA A 48 17.09 -5.01 -17.94
C ALA A 48 18.54 -5.45 -18.28
N SER A 49 19.42 -5.56 -17.28
CA SER A 49 20.80 -6.02 -17.45
C SER A 49 20.91 -7.50 -17.79
N ILE A 50 20.02 -8.34 -17.26
CA ILE A 50 19.95 -9.76 -17.61
C ILE A 50 19.44 -9.91 -19.04
N GLN A 51 18.44 -9.14 -19.46
CA GLN A 51 17.96 -9.14 -20.85
C GLN A 51 19.07 -8.70 -21.82
N TYR A 52 19.81 -7.63 -21.49
CA TYR A 52 20.96 -7.20 -22.26
C TYR A 52 22.03 -8.31 -22.38
N TYR A 53 22.34 -8.99 -21.26
CA TYR A 53 23.31 -10.10 -21.23
C TYR A 53 22.93 -11.19 -22.22
N VAL A 54 21.67 -11.62 -22.21
CA VAL A 54 21.18 -12.69 -23.08
C VAL A 54 21.23 -12.28 -24.56
N LEU A 55 20.67 -11.12 -24.91
CA LEU A 55 20.65 -10.70 -26.33
C LEU A 55 22.05 -10.40 -26.88
N ASN A 56 22.90 -9.75 -26.10
CA ASN A 56 24.28 -9.51 -26.47
C ASN A 56 25.08 -10.83 -26.63
N GLY A 57 24.81 -11.80 -25.75
CA GLY A 57 25.40 -13.14 -25.83
C GLY A 57 25.00 -13.93 -27.09
N LEU A 58 23.77 -13.74 -27.56
CA LEU A 58 23.26 -14.27 -28.84
C LEU A 58 23.81 -13.54 -30.07
N GLY A 59 24.60 -12.47 -29.89
CA GLY A 59 25.23 -11.73 -30.98
C GLY A 59 24.36 -10.59 -31.54
N TYR A 60 23.27 -10.21 -30.89
CA TYR A 60 22.52 -9.01 -31.28
C TYR A 60 23.30 -7.74 -30.91
N ASP A 61 23.21 -6.74 -31.77
CA ASP A 61 23.78 -5.40 -31.54
C ASP A 61 22.78 -4.54 -30.76
N VAL A 62 22.83 -4.65 -29.43
CA VAL A 62 21.93 -3.91 -28.54
C VAL A 62 22.34 -2.44 -28.50
N LYS A 63 21.58 -1.60 -29.22
CA LYS A 63 21.83 -0.16 -29.34
C LYS A 63 21.38 0.62 -28.13
N LYS A 64 20.21 0.27 -27.59
CA LYS A 64 19.62 0.92 -26.43
C LYS A 64 18.90 -0.08 -25.55
N VAL A 65 18.85 0.26 -24.27
CA VAL A 65 17.98 -0.34 -23.27
C VAL A 65 17.21 0.77 -22.60
N ASN A 66 15.89 0.71 -22.68
CA ASN A 66 15.01 1.69 -22.08
C ASN A 66 14.14 1.04 -20.98
N ILE A 67 13.87 1.80 -19.91
CA ILE A 67 12.79 1.49 -18.99
C ILE A 67 11.65 2.47 -19.30
N ILE A 68 10.48 1.92 -19.57
CA ILE A 68 9.25 2.67 -19.79
C ILE A 68 8.41 2.58 -18.51
N HIS A 69 8.10 3.72 -17.91
CA HIS A 69 7.29 3.78 -16.70
C HIS A 69 6.20 4.84 -16.80
N ILE A 70 5.24 4.80 -15.87
CA ILE A 70 4.16 5.77 -15.78
C ILE A 70 4.73 7.13 -15.36
N ASN A 71 4.31 8.19 -16.06
CA ASN A 71 4.59 9.57 -15.69
C ASN A 71 3.48 10.09 -14.76
N ASN A 72 3.71 10.12 -13.47
CA ASN A 72 2.71 10.60 -12.48
C ASN A 72 2.59 12.13 -12.42
N GLU A 73 3.43 12.87 -13.15
CA GLU A 73 3.28 14.33 -13.34
C GLU A 73 2.33 14.68 -14.50
N TYR A 74 2.03 13.67 -15.35
CA TYR A 74 1.02 13.85 -16.39
C TYR A 74 -0.35 14.15 -15.77
N VAL A 75 -1.04 15.13 -16.32
CA VAL A 75 -2.43 15.46 -15.96
C VAL A 75 -3.28 15.31 -17.21
N ARG A 76 -4.27 14.42 -17.17
CA ARG A 76 -5.18 14.23 -18.29
C ARG A 76 -6.00 15.49 -18.57
N ASP A 77 -6.03 15.93 -19.82
CA ASP A 77 -6.99 16.90 -20.32
C ASP A 77 -8.22 16.16 -20.90
N GLU A 78 -8.90 16.68 -21.91
CA GLU A 78 -10.06 16.01 -22.52
C GLU A 78 -9.69 14.64 -23.11
N GLU A 79 -8.63 14.62 -23.92
CA GLU A 79 -8.12 13.40 -24.54
C GLU A 79 -6.91 12.85 -23.78
N LEU A 80 -6.76 11.51 -23.80
CA LEU A 80 -5.60 10.84 -23.23
C LEU A 80 -4.39 11.02 -24.15
N ASP A 81 -3.33 11.71 -23.69
CA ASP A 81 -2.08 11.80 -24.40
C ASP A 81 -1.10 10.70 -23.96
N ILE A 82 -1.05 9.61 -24.74
CA ILE A 82 -0.18 8.47 -24.48
C ILE A 82 1.31 8.88 -24.45
N ASN A 83 1.71 9.86 -25.25
CA ASN A 83 3.12 10.29 -25.31
C ASN A 83 3.58 11.02 -24.04
N GLN A 84 2.65 11.65 -23.33
CA GLN A 84 2.92 12.30 -22.05
C GLN A 84 2.68 11.35 -20.85
N LEU A 85 1.82 10.34 -21.02
CA LEU A 85 1.48 9.37 -19.97
C LEU A 85 2.67 8.50 -19.57
N PHE A 86 3.56 8.21 -20.50
CA PHE A 86 4.73 7.36 -20.26
C PHE A 86 6.03 8.15 -20.33
N SER A 87 6.95 7.83 -19.44
CA SER A 87 8.34 8.23 -19.47
C SER A 87 9.20 7.11 -20.04
N VAL A 88 10.03 7.43 -21.03
CA VAL A 88 11.00 6.49 -21.62
C VAL A 88 12.41 6.91 -21.18
N VAL A 89 13.03 6.13 -20.31
CA VAL A 89 14.35 6.42 -19.74
C VAL A 89 15.38 5.50 -20.35
N ASP A 90 16.39 6.09 -21.02
CA ASP A 90 17.55 5.35 -21.57
C ASP A 90 18.48 4.98 -20.41
N VAL A 91 18.61 3.69 -20.13
CA VAL A 91 19.45 3.11 -19.07
C VAL A 91 20.60 2.27 -19.64
N THR A 92 20.95 2.51 -20.88
CA THR A 92 21.97 1.71 -21.62
C THR A 92 23.33 1.75 -20.92
N TYR A 93 23.70 2.90 -20.37
CA TYR A 93 24.97 3.06 -19.67
C TYR A 93 25.01 2.22 -18.38
N GLU A 94 24.02 2.37 -17.52
CA GLU A 94 23.89 1.68 -16.24
C GLU A 94 23.86 0.15 -16.44
N VAL A 95 23.09 -0.29 -17.43
CA VAL A 95 22.98 -1.71 -17.81
C VAL A 95 24.33 -2.29 -18.24
N LYS A 96 25.14 -1.54 -19.01
CA LYS A 96 26.49 -1.98 -19.43
C LYS A 96 27.47 -2.04 -18.25
N GLU A 97 27.42 -1.08 -17.32
CA GLU A 97 28.23 -1.09 -16.11
C GLU A 97 27.93 -2.30 -15.22
N LEU A 98 26.69 -2.74 -15.17
CA LEU A 98 26.24 -3.89 -14.37
C LEU A 98 26.68 -5.25 -14.95
N GLN A 99 27.19 -5.35 -16.20
CA GLN A 99 27.45 -6.64 -16.83
C GLN A 99 28.48 -7.51 -16.09
N ALA A 100 29.48 -6.90 -15.47
CA ALA A 100 30.45 -7.64 -14.66
C ALA A 100 29.78 -8.24 -13.40
N ASN A 101 28.87 -7.49 -12.79
CA ASN A 101 28.08 -7.93 -11.64
C ASN A 101 27.13 -9.06 -12.03
N ILE A 102 26.42 -8.96 -13.15
CA ILE A 102 25.51 -10.00 -13.66
C ILE A 102 26.29 -11.32 -13.85
N LYS A 103 27.43 -11.30 -14.54
CA LYS A 103 28.25 -12.50 -14.73
C LYS A 103 28.69 -13.15 -13.43
N ASN A 104 29.15 -12.34 -12.47
CA ASN A 104 29.56 -12.84 -11.17
C ASN A 104 28.38 -13.48 -10.41
N ASN A 105 27.21 -12.85 -10.42
CA ASN A 105 26.01 -13.37 -9.77
C ASN A 105 25.55 -14.69 -10.40
N LEU A 106 25.60 -14.81 -11.73
CA LEU A 106 25.27 -16.05 -12.43
C LEU A 106 26.21 -17.21 -12.06
N GLU A 107 27.51 -16.93 -11.92
CA GLU A 107 28.45 -17.93 -11.42
C GLU A 107 28.14 -18.37 -9.99
N ILE A 108 27.79 -17.44 -9.12
CA ILE A 108 27.39 -17.73 -7.73
C ILE A 108 26.12 -18.58 -7.71
N PHE A 109 25.10 -18.24 -8.51
CA PHE A 109 23.86 -18.99 -8.59
C PHE A 109 24.08 -20.42 -9.09
N ARG A 110 24.88 -20.61 -10.15
CA ARG A 110 25.24 -21.94 -10.67
C ARG A 110 25.96 -22.78 -9.62
N LYS A 111 26.94 -22.19 -8.91
CA LYS A 111 27.65 -22.88 -7.82
C LYS A 111 26.71 -23.26 -6.69
N THR A 112 25.70 -22.41 -6.41
CA THR A 112 24.71 -22.67 -5.36
C THR A 112 23.76 -23.79 -5.77
N LEU A 113 23.26 -23.75 -7.02
CA LEU A 113 22.35 -24.77 -7.56
C LEU A 113 23.03 -26.14 -7.75
N ALA A 114 24.35 -26.17 -7.92
CA ALA A 114 25.11 -27.42 -8.04
C ALA A 114 25.43 -28.10 -6.69
N LYS A 115 25.07 -27.49 -5.57
CA LYS A 115 25.26 -28.12 -4.25
C LYS A 115 24.21 -29.20 -4.01
N GLU A 116 24.63 -30.28 -3.38
CA GLU A 116 23.73 -31.35 -2.93
C GLU A 116 22.97 -30.94 -1.67
N ASP A 117 23.59 -30.12 -0.81
CA ASP A 117 23.04 -29.67 0.45
C ASP A 117 22.46 -28.25 0.34
N GLU A 118 21.47 -27.97 1.15
CA GLU A 118 20.85 -26.65 1.33
C GLU A 118 21.92 -25.61 1.72
N PRO A 119 21.90 -24.40 1.11
CA PRO A 119 22.76 -23.31 1.53
C PRO A 119 22.51 -22.91 2.98
N ASN A 120 23.55 -22.90 3.80
CA ASN A 120 23.46 -22.44 5.19
C ASN A 120 23.44 -20.91 5.24
N ILE A 121 22.28 -20.32 5.01
CA ILE A 121 22.04 -18.87 5.04
C ILE A 121 21.02 -18.59 6.15
N ASP A 122 21.45 -17.87 7.18
CA ASP A 122 20.56 -17.45 8.27
C ASP A 122 19.63 -16.31 7.84
N ILE A 123 18.54 -16.11 8.58
CA ILE A 123 17.61 -15.01 8.32
C ILE A 123 18.27 -13.65 8.57
N GLY A 124 17.87 -12.66 7.77
CA GLY A 124 18.46 -11.32 7.82
C GLY A 124 17.61 -10.27 7.11
N THR A 125 18.13 -9.07 6.99
CA THR A 125 17.46 -7.96 6.28
C THR A 125 17.19 -8.29 4.82
N HIS A 126 18.04 -9.11 4.20
CA HIS A 126 17.89 -9.59 2.83
C HIS A 126 16.61 -10.41 2.58
N CYS A 127 15.97 -10.93 3.65
CA CYS A 127 14.71 -11.66 3.50
C CYS A 127 13.52 -10.77 3.06
N ASN A 128 13.67 -9.45 3.14
CA ASN A 128 12.63 -8.48 2.77
C ASN A 128 13.15 -7.37 1.83
N ASP A 129 14.35 -7.51 1.27
CA ASP A 129 14.98 -6.50 0.43
C ASP A 129 15.60 -7.12 -0.83
N PRO A 130 15.25 -6.67 -2.04
CA PRO A 130 14.32 -5.59 -2.39
C PRO A 130 12.83 -5.95 -2.30
N TYR A 131 12.51 -7.23 -2.18
CA TYR A 131 11.18 -7.80 -2.01
C TYR A 131 11.22 -8.92 -0.97
N GLU A 132 10.05 -9.34 -0.50
CA GLU A 132 9.97 -10.51 0.37
C GLU A 132 10.45 -11.76 -0.38
N CYS A 133 11.38 -12.50 0.25
CA CYS A 133 11.95 -13.71 -0.30
C CYS A 133 10.92 -14.84 -0.31
N ASP A 134 10.78 -15.57 -1.44
CA ASP A 134 9.83 -16.69 -1.57
C ASP A 134 10.12 -17.82 -0.58
N ALA A 135 11.39 -18.01 -0.17
CA ALA A 135 11.79 -18.99 0.85
C ALA A 135 11.55 -18.52 2.30
N LYS A 136 11.02 -17.30 2.52
CA LYS A 136 10.87 -16.72 3.86
C LYS A 136 10.09 -17.62 4.81
N ASN A 137 8.96 -18.16 4.39
CA ASN A 137 8.15 -19.05 5.23
C ASN A 137 8.91 -20.28 5.71
N TYR A 138 9.80 -20.83 4.88
CA TYR A 138 10.68 -21.93 5.23
C TYR A 138 11.77 -21.48 6.23
N CYS A 139 12.55 -20.47 5.86
CA CYS A 139 13.67 -20.01 6.68
C CYS A 139 13.24 -19.43 8.04
N TRP A 140 12.06 -18.81 8.12
CA TRP A 140 11.50 -18.21 9.34
C TRP A 140 10.64 -19.16 10.15
N SER A 141 10.53 -20.44 9.75
CA SER A 141 9.66 -21.43 10.42
C SER A 141 9.99 -21.66 11.91
N HIS A 142 11.22 -21.37 12.34
CA HIS A 142 11.66 -21.43 13.72
C HIS A 142 11.32 -20.17 14.55
N ILE A 143 10.83 -19.10 13.91
CA ILE A 143 10.43 -17.87 14.59
C ILE A 143 8.97 -18.00 15.04
N PRO A 144 8.65 -17.71 16.32
CA PRO A 144 7.27 -17.71 16.78
C PRO A 144 6.40 -16.73 15.97
N ASN A 145 5.13 -17.07 15.75
CA ASN A 145 4.17 -16.23 15.02
C ASN A 145 4.01 -14.81 15.59
N TYR A 146 4.31 -14.64 16.88
CA TYR A 146 4.41 -13.34 17.55
C TYR A 146 5.67 -13.34 18.41
N SER A 147 6.59 -12.46 18.09
CA SER A 147 7.97 -12.50 18.56
C SER A 147 8.57 -11.09 18.68
N ILE A 148 9.86 -11.01 19.00
CA ILE A 148 10.60 -9.73 19.01
C ILE A 148 10.56 -9.01 17.66
N PHE A 149 10.28 -9.72 16.57
CA PHE A 149 10.11 -9.13 15.25
C PHE A 149 8.83 -8.31 15.12
N ASP A 150 7.87 -8.47 16.05
CA ASP A 150 6.60 -7.73 16.09
C ASP A 150 6.65 -6.53 17.05
N ILE A 151 7.81 -6.23 17.64
CA ILE A 151 7.96 -5.02 18.45
C ILE A 151 7.75 -3.79 17.56
N SER A 152 6.71 -3.04 17.89
CA SER A 152 6.22 -1.90 17.12
C SER A 152 7.31 -0.86 16.89
N ARG A 153 7.52 -0.44 15.63
CA ARG A 153 8.50 0.58 15.23
C ARG A 153 9.95 0.30 15.67
N LEU A 154 10.29 -0.94 16.04
CA LEU A 154 11.67 -1.32 16.26
C LEU A 154 12.39 -1.45 14.92
N LYS A 155 13.58 -0.83 14.80
CA LYS A 155 14.38 -0.89 13.58
C LYS A 155 14.78 -2.33 13.27
N SER A 156 14.76 -2.74 12.00
CA SER A 156 15.12 -4.10 11.55
C SER A 156 16.49 -4.52 12.08
N GLN A 157 17.49 -3.66 12.03
CA GLN A 157 18.82 -3.95 12.56
C GLN A 157 18.75 -4.38 14.04
N LYS A 158 17.97 -3.68 14.87
CA LYS A 158 17.85 -3.99 16.30
C LYS A 158 17.11 -5.31 16.53
N LYS A 159 16.12 -5.64 15.69
CA LYS A 159 15.42 -6.93 15.73
C LYS A 159 16.39 -8.08 15.45
N PHE A 160 17.24 -7.95 14.43
CA PHE A 160 18.26 -8.96 14.13
C PHE A 160 19.40 -9.01 15.15
N GLU A 161 19.78 -7.92 15.80
CA GLU A 161 20.70 -7.93 16.94
C GLU A 161 20.14 -8.75 18.11
N LEU A 162 18.85 -8.61 18.42
CA LEU A 162 18.18 -9.42 19.44
C LEU A 162 18.18 -10.90 19.06
N TYR A 163 17.80 -11.20 17.82
CA TYR A 163 17.81 -12.55 17.26
C TYR A 163 19.19 -13.22 17.38
N GLN A 164 20.24 -12.55 16.93
CA GLN A 164 21.64 -13.02 17.01
C GLN A 164 22.11 -13.27 18.45
N ASN A 165 21.51 -12.60 19.43
CA ASN A 165 21.74 -12.85 20.85
C ASN A 165 20.83 -13.93 21.45
N GLY A 166 20.10 -14.68 20.60
CA GLY A 166 19.21 -15.77 21.02
C GLY A 166 17.91 -15.30 21.66
N ILE A 167 17.52 -14.05 21.48
CA ILE A 167 16.27 -13.48 21.97
C ILE A 167 15.24 -13.57 20.86
N LEU A 168 14.19 -14.38 21.04
CA LEU A 168 13.09 -14.58 20.12
C LEU A 168 11.76 -14.10 20.69
N GLU A 169 11.56 -14.30 21.96
CA GLU A 169 10.32 -14.01 22.67
C GLU A 169 10.44 -12.79 23.59
N PHE A 170 9.34 -12.12 23.83
CA PHE A 170 9.27 -10.97 24.74
C PHE A 170 9.77 -11.32 26.15
N SER A 171 9.47 -12.54 26.63
CA SER A 171 9.90 -13.05 27.92
C SER A 171 11.42 -13.12 28.13
N GLN A 172 12.18 -13.16 27.04
CA GLN A 172 13.65 -13.25 27.06
C GLN A 172 14.33 -11.87 27.13
N ILE A 173 13.59 -10.78 26.94
CA ILE A 173 14.10 -9.41 27.04
C ILE A 173 14.38 -9.11 28.52
N LYS A 174 15.64 -8.81 28.87
CA LYS A 174 16.05 -8.52 30.25
C LYS A 174 16.13 -7.02 30.56
N ASP A 175 16.57 -6.22 29.60
CA ASP A 175 16.70 -4.77 29.74
C ASP A 175 15.68 -4.05 28.87
N ILE A 176 14.59 -3.63 29.50
CA ILE A 176 13.53 -2.87 28.84
C ILE A 176 13.91 -1.41 28.60
N ASN A 177 14.89 -0.86 29.35
CA ASN A 177 15.26 0.55 29.26
C ASN A 177 15.96 0.91 27.93
N SER A 178 16.43 -0.11 27.19
CA SER A 178 17.01 0.08 25.86
C SER A 178 15.94 0.33 24.76
N PHE A 179 14.65 0.30 25.11
CA PHE A 179 13.53 0.49 24.21
C PHE A 179 12.83 1.84 24.47
N SER A 180 12.12 2.36 23.47
CA SER A 180 11.28 3.55 23.64
C SER A 180 10.10 3.27 24.59
N ILE A 181 9.53 4.29 25.21
CA ILE A 181 8.39 4.15 26.13
C ILE A 181 7.24 3.34 25.49
N SER A 182 6.90 3.63 24.25
CA SER A 182 5.85 2.88 23.53
C SER A 182 6.20 1.39 23.34
N GLN A 183 7.46 1.06 23.13
CA GLN A 183 7.94 -0.32 23.04
C GLN A 183 7.97 -1.00 24.43
N GLN A 184 8.34 -0.27 25.48
CA GLN A 184 8.30 -0.75 26.85
C GLN A 184 6.86 -1.14 27.25
N ILE A 185 5.89 -0.29 26.93
CA ILE A 185 4.46 -0.58 27.18
C ILE A 185 4.04 -1.90 26.48
N GLN A 186 4.44 -2.12 25.24
CA GLN A 186 4.16 -3.37 24.54
C GLN A 186 4.81 -4.56 25.26
N ILE A 187 6.12 -4.48 25.57
CA ILE A 187 6.86 -5.54 26.21
C ILE A 187 6.29 -5.85 27.60
N GLU A 188 5.97 -4.84 28.40
CA GLU A 188 5.36 -5.03 29.74
C GLU A 188 3.98 -5.66 29.66
N SER A 189 3.16 -5.24 28.69
CA SER A 189 1.84 -5.83 28.46
C SER A 189 1.93 -7.33 28.14
N GLU A 190 2.91 -7.72 27.30
CA GLU A 190 3.18 -9.12 26.99
C GLU A 190 3.68 -9.90 28.20
N TRP A 191 4.65 -9.37 28.97
CA TRP A 191 5.17 -10.03 30.16
C TRP A 191 4.08 -10.33 31.19
N GLN A 192 3.12 -9.39 31.34
CA GLN A 192 2.09 -9.45 32.36
C GLN A 192 0.77 -10.01 31.84
N ASN A 193 0.68 -10.25 30.54
CA ASN A 193 -0.54 -10.64 29.83
C ASN A 193 -1.75 -9.79 30.26
N ARG A 194 -1.57 -8.46 30.25
CA ARG A 194 -2.61 -7.52 30.71
C ARG A 194 -2.73 -6.30 29.83
N THR A 195 -3.92 -5.71 29.80
CA THR A 195 -4.17 -4.41 29.20
C THR A 195 -3.50 -3.31 30.02
N ILE A 196 -2.84 -2.39 29.33
CA ILE A 196 -2.28 -1.15 29.91
C ILE A 196 -3.16 0.01 29.48
N ILE A 197 -3.55 0.85 30.44
CA ILE A 197 -4.51 1.95 30.23
C ILE A 197 -3.99 3.23 30.93
N ASN A 198 -3.72 4.27 30.17
CA ASN A 198 -3.50 5.63 30.63
C ASN A 198 -4.86 6.36 30.67
N LYS A 199 -5.55 6.24 31.81
CA LYS A 199 -6.92 6.78 31.95
C LYS A 199 -6.99 8.28 31.78
N GLU A 200 -5.96 9.00 32.20
CA GLU A 200 -5.88 10.46 32.11
C GLU A 200 -5.83 10.91 30.63
N ALA A 201 -4.92 10.33 29.85
CA ALA A 201 -4.78 10.66 28.43
C ALA A 201 -6.04 10.30 27.64
N ILE A 202 -6.65 9.13 27.91
CA ILE A 202 -7.94 8.75 27.29
C ILE A 202 -9.04 9.73 27.65
N LYS A 203 -9.13 10.14 28.93
CA LYS A 203 -10.13 11.11 29.37
C LYS A 203 -9.92 12.47 28.71
N GLU A 204 -8.69 12.92 28.55
CA GLU A 204 -8.37 14.16 27.83
C GLU A 204 -8.81 14.07 26.36
N PHE A 205 -8.53 12.95 25.70
CA PHE A 205 -8.96 12.73 24.32
C PHE A 205 -10.49 12.77 24.22
N VAL A 206 -11.22 12.01 25.04
CA VAL A 206 -12.68 11.96 25.04
C VAL A 206 -13.28 13.33 25.34
N ASN A 207 -12.74 14.07 26.31
CA ASN A 207 -13.20 15.42 26.64
C ASN A 207 -12.93 16.46 25.53
N SER A 208 -12.03 16.15 24.60
CA SER A 208 -11.81 16.99 23.43
C SER A 208 -12.90 16.88 22.37
N LEU A 209 -13.72 15.82 22.42
CA LEU A 209 -14.83 15.58 21.50
C LEU A 209 -16.08 16.32 21.95
N SER A 210 -16.84 16.86 20.99
CA SER A 210 -18.09 17.56 21.23
C SER A 210 -19.22 16.93 20.41
N TYR A 211 -20.32 16.58 21.05
CA TYR A 211 -21.50 16.04 20.38
C TYR A 211 -22.27 17.12 19.61
N PRO A 212 -22.90 16.76 18.46
CA PRO A 212 -22.85 15.47 17.82
C PRO A 212 -21.48 15.21 17.21
N ILE A 213 -21.04 13.92 17.21
CA ILE A 213 -19.79 13.47 16.60
C ILE A 213 -20.11 12.84 15.24
N TYR A 214 -19.41 13.27 14.21
CA TYR A 214 -19.56 12.80 12.85
C TYR A 214 -18.39 11.86 12.52
N HIS A 215 -18.63 10.55 12.54
CA HIS A 215 -17.64 9.52 12.19
C HIS A 215 -17.60 9.38 10.68
N LEU A 216 -16.47 9.74 10.08
CA LEU A 216 -16.30 9.78 8.62
C LEU A 216 -15.24 8.77 8.19
N ASP A 217 -15.56 8.00 7.15
CA ASP A 217 -14.65 7.08 6.47
C ASP A 217 -14.84 7.17 4.97
N PHE A 218 -13.71 7.16 4.20
CA PHE A 218 -13.71 7.22 2.75
C PHE A 218 -13.16 5.96 2.11
N GLU A 219 -13.77 5.57 0.99
CA GLU A 219 -13.15 4.67 0.04
C GLU A 219 -12.71 5.43 -1.22
N THR A 220 -11.50 5.10 -1.70
CA THR A 220 -10.90 5.72 -2.88
C THR A 220 -10.42 4.68 -3.86
N PHE A 221 -10.41 5.01 -5.15
CA PHE A 221 -9.74 4.22 -6.16
C PHE A 221 -8.63 5.02 -6.85
N GLN A 222 -7.71 4.32 -7.49
CA GLN A 222 -6.62 4.90 -8.26
C GLN A 222 -6.33 4.03 -9.47
N GLN A 223 -5.90 4.66 -10.56
CA GLN A 223 -5.61 3.99 -11.82
C GLN A 223 -4.29 4.48 -12.42
N ALA A 224 -3.55 3.58 -13.08
CA ALA A 224 -2.36 3.93 -13.83
C ALA A 224 -2.68 4.85 -15.03
N ILE A 225 -3.84 4.60 -15.67
CA ILE A 225 -4.35 5.40 -16.78
C ILE A 225 -5.53 6.21 -16.25
N PRO A 226 -5.38 7.55 -16.10
CA PRO A 226 -6.45 8.38 -15.55
C PRO A 226 -7.66 8.41 -16.48
N GLU A 227 -8.86 8.18 -15.92
CA GLU A 227 -10.12 8.18 -16.69
C GLU A 227 -10.72 9.58 -16.83
N PHE A 228 -10.49 10.46 -15.86
CA PHE A 228 -11.14 11.76 -15.78
C PHE A 228 -10.18 12.92 -16.04
N LYS A 229 -10.71 14.02 -16.58
CA LYS A 229 -10.00 15.28 -16.76
C LYS A 229 -9.44 15.81 -15.43
N GLY A 230 -8.23 16.35 -15.47
CA GLY A 230 -7.56 16.92 -14.29
C GLY A 230 -7.06 15.85 -13.29
N VAL A 231 -6.99 14.59 -13.71
CA VAL A 231 -6.47 13.48 -12.89
C VAL A 231 -5.11 13.05 -13.40
N SER A 232 -4.17 12.82 -12.48
CA SER A 232 -2.86 12.22 -12.75
C SER A 232 -2.89 10.71 -12.46
N PRO A 233 -1.99 9.93 -13.10
CA PRO A 233 -1.80 8.52 -12.76
C PRO A 233 -1.64 8.29 -11.24
N TYR A 234 -2.28 7.25 -10.73
CA TYR A 234 -2.30 6.86 -9.32
C TYR A 234 -2.84 7.93 -8.35
N SER A 235 -3.52 8.97 -8.84
CA SER A 235 -4.25 9.89 -7.98
C SER A 235 -5.42 9.18 -7.32
N GLN A 236 -5.52 9.29 -6.00
CA GLN A 236 -6.66 8.77 -5.26
C GLN A 236 -7.89 9.62 -5.52
N ILE A 237 -8.97 8.98 -5.95
CA ILE A 237 -10.28 9.56 -6.25
C ILE A 237 -11.27 8.95 -5.27
N PRO A 238 -11.92 9.74 -4.39
CA PRO A 238 -12.93 9.22 -3.50
C PRO A 238 -14.19 8.85 -4.29
N PHE A 239 -14.73 7.66 -4.03
CA PHE A 239 -15.96 7.18 -4.68
C PHE A 239 -17.07 6.83 -3.70
N GLN A 240 -16.73 6.67 -2.41
CA GLN A 240 -17.66 6.32 -1.36
C GLN A 240 -17.27 7.01 -0.06
N TYR A 241 -18.25 7.35 0.76
CA TYR A 241 -18.06 7.60 2.18
C TYR A 241 -19.19 6.98 2.99
N SER A 242 -18.85 6.60 4.23
CA SER A 242 -19.75 6.26 5.31
C SER A 242 -19.69 7.35 6.36
N LEU A 243 -20.84 7.79 6.87
CA LEU A 243 -20.97 8.85 7.86
C LEU A 243 -21.94 8.44 8.95
N HIS A 244 -21.43 8.13 10.15
CA HIS A 244 -22.27 7.88 11.32
C HIS A 244 -22.30 9.11 12.21
N ILE A 245 -23.50 9.55 12.62
CA ILE A 245 -23.71 10.73 13.46
C ILE A 245 -24.15 10.26 14.84
N GLU A 246 -23.26 10.40 15.82
CA GLU A 246 -23.49 10.02 17.20
C GLU A 246 -23.95 11.22 18.00
N HIS A 247 -25.15 11.12 18.57
CA HIS A 247 -25.75 12.14 19.42
C HIS A 247 -25.44 11.89 20.91
N LYS A 248 -25.47 12.94 21.70
CA LYS A 248 -25.19 12.87 23.15
C LYS A 248 -26.13 11.94 23.92
N ASP A 249 -27.32 11.71 23.40
CA ASP A 249 -28.33 10.80 23.98
C ASP A 249 -28.14 9.34 23.59
N GLY A 250 -27.10 9.04 22.83
CA GLY A 250 -26.76 7.71 22.33
C GLY A 250 -27.47 7.32 21.02
N ARG A 251 -28.28 8.20 20.43
CA ARG A 251 -28.90 7.98 19.13
C ARG A 251 -27.83 8.03 18.05
N LEU A 252 -27.88 7.05 17.14
CA LEU A 252 -26.98 6.94 15.99
C LEU A 252 -27.78 7.11 14.69
N GLU A 253 -27.32 8.00 13.81
CA GLU A 253 -27.83 8.15 12.45
C GLU A 253 -26.76 7.71 11.47
N HIS A 254 -27.15 7.16 10.30
CA HIS A 254 -26.23 6.79 9.24
C HIS A 254 -26.60 7.49 7.93
N LYS A 255 -25.59 8.03 7.26
CA LYS A 255 -25.64 8.53 5.90
C LYS A 255 -24.51 7.89 5.11
N GLU A 256 -24.76 7.67 3.84
CA GLU A 256 -23.77 7.08 2.95
C GLU A 256 -23.83 7.72 1.57
N PHE A 257 -22.74 7.63 0.85
CA PHE A 257 -22.63 8.00 -0.54
C PHE A 257 -21.83 6.94 -1.29
N LEU A 258 -22.38 6.44 -2.39
CA LEU A 258 -21.69 5.59 -3.36
C LEU A 258 -21.88 6.18 -4.75
N ALA A 259 -20.79 6.55 -5.39
CA ALA A 259 -20.76 7.16 -6.71
C ALA A 259 -21.39 6.24 -7.79
N LYS A 260 -21.81 6.87 -8.89
CA LYS A 260 -22.18 6.13 -10.10
C LYS A 260 -20.91 5.65 -10.80
N ASP A 261 -20.96 4.44 -11.31
CA ASP A 261 -19.88 3.86 -12.11
C ASP A 261 -19.67 4.63 -13.43
N GLY A 262 -18.43 4.80 -13.86
CA GLY A 262 -18.05 5.46 -15.10
C GLY A 262 -18.27 6.98 -15.14
N VAL A 263 -18.59 7.61 -14.00
CA VAL A 263 -18.79 9.07 -13.87
C VAL A 263 -17.79 9.61 -12.86
N ASP A 264 -17.23 10.79 -13.14
CA ASP A 264 -16.33 11.46 -12.18
C ASP A 264 -17.08 11.80 -10.88
N PRO A 265 -16.70 11.20 -9.75
CA PRO A 265 -17.45 11.36 -8.50
C PRO A 265 -17.08 12.60 -7.71
N ARG A 266 -15.97 13.27 -8.06
CA ARG A 266 -15.29 14.25 -7.20
C ARG A 266 -16.16 15.45 -6.84
N GLU A 267 -16.90 16.01 -7.78
CA GLU A 267 -17.75 17.18 -7.51
C GLU A 267 -19.00 16.79 -6.69
N GLU A 268 -19.62 15.67 -7.02
CA GLU A 268 -20.82 15.22 -6.30
C GLU A 268 -20.49 14.88 -4.84
N ILE A 269 -19.39 14.16 -4.60
CA ILE A 269 -18.97 13.83 -3.23
C ILE A 269 -18.58 15.09 -2.42
N ALA A 270 -17.92 16.06 -3.07
CA ALA A 270 -17.59 17.34 -2.44
C ALA A 270 -18.85 18.10 -1.99
N LYS A 271 -19.85 18.16 -2.87
CA LYS A 271 -21.15 18.77 -2.58
C LYS A 271 -21.87 18.06 -1.42
N ARG A 272 -21.97 16.73 -1.50
CA ARG A 272 -22.68 15.93 -0.49
C ARG A 272 -22.05 16.03 0.88
N LEU A 273 -20.73 16.04 0.97
CA LEU A 273 -20.02 16.22 2.25
C LEU A 273 -20.39 17.54 2.93
N VAL A 274 -20.43 18.65 2.17
CA VAL A 274 -20.80 19.97 2.71
C VAL A 274 -22.29 20.03 3.10
N GLU A 275 -23.17 19.31 2.40
CA GLU A 275 -24.58 19.19 2.75
C GLU A 275 -24.81 18.32 4.00
N ASP A 276 -24.02 17.27 4.17
CA ASP A 276 -24.19 16.27 5.23
C ASP A 276 -23.48 16.63 6.54
N ILE A 277 -22.36 17.38 6.49
CA ILE A 277 -21.52 17.71 7.65
C ILE A 277 -21.51 19.23 7.90
N PRO A 278 -22.14 19.71 8.97
CA PRO A 278 -22.08 21.12 9.37
C PRO A 278 -20.65 21.59 9.70
N SER A 279 -20.36 22.86 9.48
CA SER A 279 -19.01 23.42 9.63
C SER A 279 -18.50 23.53 11.08
N ASN A 280 -19.36 23.34 12.08
CA ASN A 280 -19.04 23.55 13.51
C ASN A 280 -19.20 22.29 14.37
N VAL A 281 -19.04 21.12 13.78
CA VAL A 281 -19.16 19.83 14.47
C VAL A 281 -17.81 19.12 14.60
N THR A 282 -17.70 18.22 15.56
CA THR A 282 -16.54 17.31 15.63
C THR A 282 -16.67 16.25 14.54
N VAL A 283 -15.67 16.15 13.69
CA VAL A 283 -15.50 15.03 12.73
C VAL A 283 -14.46 14.08 13.31
N LEU A 284 -14.75 12.80 13.34
CA LEU A 284 -13.86 11.78 13.88
C LEU A 284 -13.56 10.75 12.80
N ALA A 285 -12.29 10.50 12.54
CA ALA A 285 -11.83 9.49 11.59
C ALA A 285 -10.80 8.58 12.26
N TYR A 286 -10.59 7.40 11.70
CA TYR A 286 -9.50 6.52 12.12
C TYR A 286 -8.34 6.65 11.14
N ASN A 287 -7.20 7.24 11.58
CA ASN A 287 -6.10 7.69 10.71
C ASN A 287 -6.49 8.92 9.86
N MET A 288 -6.96 9.96 10.52
CA MET A 288 -7.49 11.20 9.88
C MET A 288 -6.62 11.82 8.79
N GLY A 289 -5.34 11.43 8.70
CA GLY A 289 -4.42 11.95 7.69
C GLY A 289 -4.89 11.64 6.27
N PHE A 290 -5.51 10.50 6.07
CA PHE A 290 -6.08 10.07 4.79
C PHE A 290 -7.32 10.91 4.45
N GLU A 291 -8.30 11.00 5.35
CA GLU A 291 -9.53 11.76 5.15
C GLU A 291 -9.25 13.24 4.91
N LYS A 292 -8.37 13.83 5.73
CA LYS A 292 -7.92 15.22 5.52
C LYS A 292 -7.24 15.43 4.18
N GLY A 293 -6.48 14.44 3.71
CA GLY A 293 -5.86 14.46 2.39
C GLY A 293 -6.90 14.51 1.25
N VAL A 294 -7.92 13.66 1.34
CA VAL A 294 -9.05 13.60 0.39
C VAL A 294 -9.81 14.93 0.40
N ILE A 295 -10.24 15.40 1.57
CA ILE A 295 -11.02 16.64 1.73
C ILE A 295 -10.26 17.85 1.18
N ARG A 296 -8.95 17.96 1.46
CA ARG A 296 -8.12 19.07 0.96
C ARG A 296 -8.01 19.05 -0.56
N LYS A 297 -7.86 17.86 -1.18
CA LYS A 297 -7.83 17.75 -2.65
C LYS A 297 -9.15 18.21 -3.27
N LEU A 298 -10.29 17.80 -2.70
CA LEU A 298 -11.61 18.24 -3.14
C LEU A 298 -11.79 19.76 -2.97
N ALA A 299 -11.36 20.35 -1.84
CA ALA A 299 -11.42 21.76 -1.57
C ALA A 299 -10.61 22.61 -2.58
N ASN A 300 -9.47 22.09 -3.03
CA ASN A 300 -8.64 22.73 -4.03
C ASN A 300 -9.22 22.64 -5.46
N LEU A 301 -10.00 21.59 -5.73
CA LEU A 301 -10.61 21.37 -7.05
C LEU A 301 -11.92 22.17 -7.22
N PHE A 302 -12.69 22.35 -6.15
CA PHE A 302 -14.04 22.91 -6.19
C PHE A 302 -14.16 24.12 -5.24
N GLU A 303 -13.83 25.31 -5.76
CA GLU A 303 -13.83 26.57 -4.99
C GLU A 303 -15.17 26.85 -4.30
N GLN A 304 -16.28 26.50 -4.96
CA GLN A 304 -17.65 26.70 -4.44
C GLN A 304 -17.92 25.90 -3.14
N TYR A 305 -17.22 24.79 -2.90
CA TYR A 305 -17.34 23.95 -1.71
C TYR A 305 -16.16 24.10 -0.74
N SER A 306 -15.13 24.83 -1.11
CA SER A 306 -13.85 24.90 -0.41
C SER A 306 -13.98 25.29 1.06
N ASN A 307 -14.76 26.33 1.36
CA ASN A 307 -14.95 26.79 2.75
C ASN A 307 -15.59 25.72 3.64
N GLY A 308 -16.63 25.03 3.16
CA GLY A 308 -17.29 23.95 3.89
C GLY A 308 -16.36 22.74 4.08
N LEU A 309 -15.68 22.33 3.03
CA LEU A 309 -14.71 21.22 3.08
C LEU A 309 -13.54 21.52 4.02
N MET A 310 -12.99 22.73 4.01
CA MET A 310 -11.90 23.09 4.92
C MET A 310 -12.38 23.20 6.37
N ALA A 311 -13.62 23.58 6.63
CA ALA A 311 -14.19 23.52 7.98
C ALA A 311 -14.29 22.08 8.49
N ILE A 312 -14.71 21.12 7.65
CA ILE A 312 -14.73 19.69 7.97
C ILE A 312 -13.29 19.20 8.25
N HIS A 313 -12.33 19.53 7.36
CA HIS A 313 -10.93 19.20 7.51
C HIS A 313 -10.36 19.69 8.85
N ASP A 314 -10.61 20.94 9.25
CA ASP A 314 -10.01 21.53 10.45
C ASP A 314 -10.63 21.00 11.75
N ASN A 315 -11.88 20.56 11.69
CA ASN A 315 -12.59 19.93 12.81
C ASN A 315 -12.36 18.41 12.91
N CYS A 316 -11.58 17.82 12.00
CA CYS A 316 -11.28 16.39 12.00
C CYS A 316 -10.29 16.03 13.11
N LYS A 317 -10.64 15.03 13.91
CA LYS A 317 -9.85 14.42 14.99
C LYS A 317 -9.57 12.96 14.69
N ASP A 318 -8.50 12.44 15.25
CA ASP A 318 -8.01 11.09 14.97
C ASP A 318 -8.28 10.13 16.13
N LEU A 319 -9.18 9.19 15.91
CA LEU A 319 -9.48 8.13 16.89
C LEU A 319 -8.31 7.14 17.06
N MET A 320 -7.37 7.09 16.11
CA MET A 320 -6.20 6.22 16.19
C MET A 320 -5.20 6.66 17.28
N ILE A 321 -5.16 7.96 17.64
CA ILE A 321 -4.15 8.55 18.54
C ILE A 321 -3.99 7.80 19.86
N PRO A 322 -5.05 7.51 20.65
CA PRO A 322 -4.91 6.78 21.91
C PRO A 322 -4.25 5.40 21.77
N PHE A 323 -4.47 4.74 20.66
CA PHE A 323 -3.89 3.41 20.37
C PHE A 323 -2.47 3.53 19.82
N GLN A 324 -2.21 4.53 18.98
CA GLN A 324 -0.90 4.81 18.43
C GLN A 324 0.10 5.20 19.53
N ASN A 325 -0.34 5.99 20.50
CA ASN A 325 0.45 6.37 21.68
C ASN A 325 0.57 5.26 22.72
N LYS A 326 -0.23 4.19 22.58
CA LYS A 326 -0.44 3.13 23.58
C LYS A 326 -1.02 3.67 24.92
N ASP A 327 -1.86 4.72 24.84
CA ASP A 327 -2.68 5.14 26.00
C ASP A 327 -3.70 4.05 26.35
N TYR A 328 -4.11 3.26 25.34
CA TYR A 328 -4.74 1.95 25.50
C TYR A 328 -3.96 0.92 24.70
N TYR A 329 -3.51 -0.13 25.35
CA TYR A 329 -2.84 -1.24 24.69
C TYR A 329 -3.25 -2.58 25.29
N HIS A 330 -3.70 -3.51 24.44
CA HIS A 330 -4.04 -4.88 24.78
C HIS A 330 -3.09 -5.85 24.03
N PRO A 331 -2.64 -6.98 24.63
CA PRO A 331 -1.74 -7.95 23.95
C PRO A 331 -2.25 -8.41 22.58
N ASN A 332 -3.56 -8.63 22.44
CA ASN A 332 -4.17 -9.04 21.15
C ASN A 332 -3.95 -8.02 20.01
N MET A 333 -3.58 -6.76 20.33
CA MET A 333 -3.20 -5.78 19.33
C MET A 333 -1.85 -6.08 18.67
N LYS A 334 -1.04 -6.98 19.24
CA LYS A 334 0.23 -7.47 18.67
C LYS A 334 1.16 -6.36 18.19
N GLY A 335 1.28 -5.28 18.95
CA GLY A 335 2.09 -4.10 18.60
C GLY A 335 1.47 -3.16 17.57
N SER A 336 0.39 -3.54 16.92
CA SER A 336 -0.32 -2.73 15.93
C SER A 336 -1.29 -1.76 16.59
N TYR A 337 -1.56 -0.67 15.89
CA TYR A 337 -2.65 0.27 16.19
C TYR A 337 -3.61 0.42 14.99
N SER A 338 -3.51 -0.48 14.01
CA SER A 338 -4.50 -0.56 12.93
C SER A 338 -5.85 -1.00 13.49
N ILE A 339 -6.93 -0.45 12.93
CA ILE A 339 -8.30 -0.80 13.33
C ILE A 339 -8.56 -2.32 13.27
N LYS A 340 -7.92 -3.02 12.34
CA LYS A 340 -8.02 -4.48 12.16
C LYS A 340 -7.50 -5.30 13.36
N TYR A 341 -6.66 -4.69 14.22
CA TYR A 341 -6.16 -5.28 15.46
C TYR A 341 -6.82 -4.66 16.68
N VAL A 342 -7.11 -3.36 16.63
CA VAL A 342 -7.72 -2.62 17.74
C VAL A 342 -9.17 -3.05 17.94
N LEU A 343 -9.97 -3.05 16.88
CA LEU A 343 -11.40 -3.35 16.96
C LEU A 343 -11.66 -4.76 17.55
N PRO A 344 -11.07 -5.85 17.05
CA PRO A 344 -11.27 -7.17 17.64
C PRO A 344 -10.75 -7.29 19.08
N SER A 345 -9.73 -6.51 19.46
CA SER A 345 -9.19 -6.50 20.82
C SER A 345 -10.13 -5.82 21.83
N LEU A 346 -10.96 -4.88 21.37
CA LEU A 346 -11.94 -4.15 22.19
C LEU A 346 -13.33 -4.79 22.14
N VAL A 347 -13.71 -5.27 20.98
CA VAL A 347 -15.04 -5.77 20.64
C VAL A 347 -14.87 -7.11 19.90
N PRO A 348 -14.65 -8.22 20.62
CA PRO A 348 -14.30 -9.52 20.04
C PRO A 348 -15.31 -10.06 19.01
N GLU A 349 -16.58 -9.68 19.11
CA GLU A 349 -17.62 -10.03 18.16
C GLU A 349 -17.38 -9.50 16.73
N PHE A 350 -16.51 -8.51 16.57
CA PHE A 350 -16.13 -7.98 15.26
C PHE A 350 -14.88 -8.64 14.65
N GLU A 351 -14.33 -9.70 15.27
CA GLU A 351 -13.11 -10.37 14.76
C GLU A 351 -13.25 -10.87 13.32
N ASN A 352 -14.44 -11.32 12.95
CA ASN A 352 -14.72 -11.85 11.62
C ASN A 352 -15.63 -10.97 10.76
N ALA A 353 -15.99 -9.78 11.22
CA ALA A 353 -16.96 -8.92 10.53
C ALA A 353 -16.63 -8.69 9.05
N TYR A 354 -15.38 -8.40 8.73
CA TYR A 354 -14.95 -8.23 7.34
C TYR A 354 -14.90 -9.53 6.52
N LYS A 355 -14.67 -10.68 7.16
CA LYS A 355 -14.59 -11.99 6.48
C LYS A 355 -15.96 -12.56 6.11
N GLU A 356 -17.01 -12.10 6.78
CA GLU A 356 -18.38 -12.56 6.60
C GLU A 356 -19.12 -11.78 5.51
N LEU A 357 -18.52 -10.71 4.98
CA LEU A 357 -19.06 -9.95 3.86
C LEU A 357 -19.05 -10.78 2.56
N ASP A 358 -19.93 -10.44 1.61
CA ASP A 358 -20.17 -11.27 0.42
C ASP A 358 -19.00 -11.26 -0.59
N LEU A 359 -18.68 -10.08 -1.13
CA LEU A 359 -17.70 -9.97 -2.24
C LEU A 359 -16.48 -9.09 -1.90
N ILE A 360 -16.57 -8.27 -0.87
CA ILE A 360 -15.56 -7.25 -0.56
C ILE A 360 -15.19 -7.35 0.91
N HIS A 361 -13.93 -7.66 1.18
CA HIS A 361 -13.41 -7.93 2.53
C HIS A 361 -12.32 -6.95 2.97
N ASN A 362 -11.88 -6.07 2.06
CA ASN A 362 -10.84 -5.07 2.33
C ASN A 362 -10.89 -3.92 1.31
N GLY A 363 -10.28 -2.78 1.65
CA GLY A 363 -10.25 -1.58 0.79
C GLY A 363 -9.60 -1.79 -0.57
N GLY A 364 -8.65 -2.74 -0.72
CA GLY A 364 -8.07 -3.10 -2.02
C GLY A 364 -9.11 -3.73 -2.94
N GLU A 365 -9.91 -4.65 -2.44
CA GLU A 365 -11.01 -5.27 -3.18
C GLU A 365 -12.13 -4.25 -3.49
N ALA A 366 -12.43 -3.33 -2.56
CA ALA A 366 -13.39 -2.24 -2.80
C ALA A 366 -12.92 -1.31 -3.92
N MET A 367 -11.65 -0.93 -3.91
CA MET A 367 -11.01 -0.12 -4.95
C MET A 367 -11.08 -0.81 -6.32
N GLU A 368 -10.69 -2.08 -6.40
CA GLU A 368 -10.71 -2.86 -7.66
C GLU A 368 -12.13 -3.07 -8.17
N ALA A 369 -13.06 -3.41 -7.28
CA ALA A 369 -14.47 -3.59 -7.61
C ALA A 369 -15.05 -2.32 -8.22
N PHE A 370 -14.87 -1.15 -7.58
CA PHE A 370 -15.41 0.10 -8.09
C PHE A 370 -14.75 0.52 -9.41
N ALA A 371 -13.43 0.43 -9.54
CA ALA A 371 -12.69 0.78 -10.75
C ALA A 371 -13.11 -0.06 -11.99
N ASN A 372 -13.62 -1.27 -11.78
CA ASN A 372 -14.08 -2.15 -12.84
C ASN A 372 -15.61 -2.23 -12.99
N LEU A 373 -16.37 -1.59 -12.10
CA LEU A 373 -17.82 -1.71 -12.05
C LEU A 373 -18.52 -1.30 -13.36
N SER A 374 -18.02 -0.26 -14.04
CA SER A 374 -18.53 0.19 -15.34
C SER A 374 -18.28 -0.78 -16.49
N LYS A 375 -17.37 -1.74 -16.32
CA LYS A 375 -16.99 -2.74 -17.33
C LYS A 375 -17.79 -4.05 -17.19
N ILE A 376 -18.61 -4.17 -16.15
CA ILE A 376 -19.46 -5.35 -15.91
C ILE A 376 -20.71 -5.20 -16.74
N ASP A 377 -20.91 -6.11 -17.71
CA ASP A 377 -22.11 -6.14 -18.58
C ASP A 377 -23.32 -6.78 -17.88
N ASP A 378 -23.07 -7.68 -16.92
CA ASP A 378 -24.12 -8.35 -16.13
C ASP A 378 -24.66 -7.39 -15.06
N GLU A 379 -25.88 -6.91 -15.26
CA GLU A 379 -26.52 -5.94 -14.37
C GLU A 379 -26.82 -6.52 -12.98
N GLU A 380 -27.14 -7.82 -12.88
CA GLU A 380 -27.37 -8.47 -11.58
C GLU A 380 -26.07 -8.55 -10.77
N LEU A 381 -24.98 -8.95 -11.40
CA LEU A 381 -23.65 -8.98 -10.80
C LEU A 381 -23.20 -7.56 -10.40
N LYS A 382 -23.43 -6.56 -11.25
CA LYS A 382 -23.13 -5.16 -10.96
C LYS A 382 -23.86 -4.67 -9.71
N GLN A 383 -25.15 -4.94 -9.58
CA GLN A 383 -25.95 -4.57 -8.42
C GLN A 383 -25.48 -5.30 -7.16
N ARG A 384 -25.05 -6.55 -7.28
CA ARG A 384 -24.46 -7.30 -6.16
C ARG A 384 -23.16 -6.66 -5.67
N TYR A 385 -22.26 -6.24 -6.58
CA TYR A 385 -21.06 -5.48 -6.20
C TYR A 385 -21.39 -4.14 -5.53
N ARG A 386 -22.35 -3.39 -6.07
CA ARG A 386 -22.79 -2.12 -5.46
C ARG A 386 -23.31 -2.31 -4.05
N LYS A 387 -24.09 -3.37 -3.83
CA LYS A 387 -24.57 -3.72 -2.49
C LYS A 387 -23.43 -4.07 -1.56
N SER A 388 -22.48 -4.90 -2.00
CA SER A 388 -21.31 -5.27 -1.18
C SER A 388 -20.40 -4.08 -0.87
N LEU A 389 -20.29 -3.08 -1.76
CA LEU A 389 -19.59 -1.82 -1.49
C LEU A 389 -20.27 -1.01 -0.38
N LEU A 390 -21.59 -1.00 -0.30
CA LEU A 390 -22.35 -0.30 0.77
C LEU A 390 -22.31 -1.08 2.09
N GLU A 391 -22.19 -2.39 2.06
CA GLU A 391 -22.08 -3.24 3.25
C GLU A 391 -20.67 -3.24 3.86
N TYR A 392 -19.64 -2.99 3.02
CA TYR A 392 -18.25 -2.86 3.43
C TYR A 392 -18.01 -1.54 4.16
#